data_d41b4c42188d7c10ea8c7319bd17a70c
#
_entry.id   d41b4c42188d7c10ea8c7319bd17a70c
#
_cell.length_a   1.000
_cell.length_b   1.000
_cell.length_c   1.000
_cell.angle_alpha   90.00
_cell.angle_beta   90.00
_cell.angle_gamma   90.00
#
_symmetry.space_group_name_H-M   'P 1'
#
loop_
_entity.id
_entity.type
_entity.pdbx_description
1 polymer ?
#
loop_
_entity_poly.entity_id
_entity_poly.type
_entity_poly.pdbx_seq_one_letter_code
_entity_poly.pdbx_strand_id
1 'polypeptide(L)'
;MSLDTTAFGTGLSPTVYGRRMNELAPHPTIKIMMNPTVFVLKAVIVPFLLASSVWAPRSLLGQDGQAYEALYAASDRYYGLETLCAHFRQEVELTLRRRTIRSEGTVCMQQPDRFSMDYSDPDGDVLIVDGEFAWRFNPSIDDKQVIRCSVEGGGGGNNFFSTFLDNPRARFEAVHEGREPMGEGVSHKIALTPKETGGAVEFRSAVVWLHVDSNFITALEIRDTNEQIRRLWLTNIRVGIEIPRDVFHFVPPGGTHVFTPPGCEG
;
A
#
# COMPACT_ATOMS: atom_id res chain seq x y z
N MET A 1 23.29 2.41 55.24
CA MET A 1 24.65 1.95 54.91
C MET A 1 24.83 2.20 53.45
N SER A 2 25.16 3.39 53.07
CA SER A 2 26.42 4.13 53.08
C SER A 2 27.42 3.60 52.06
N LEU A 3 27.60 4.46 51.02
CA LEU A 3 28.88 4.93 50.44
C LEU A 3 29.59 3.91 49.53
N ASP A 4 30.17 4.24 48.38
CA ASP A 4 30.95 5.40 47.89
C ASP A 4 31.08 5.29 46.38
N THR A 5 30.92 6.25 45.58
CA THR A 5 31.70 7.34 44.99
C THR A 5 33.21 7.04 44.75
N THR A 6 33.62 7.16 43.49
CA THR A 6 34.84 7.79 42.94
C THR A 6 34.85 7.56 41.43
N ALA A 7 34.77 8.47 40.51
CA ALA A 7 35.43 9.72 40.16
C ALA A 7 36.88 9.55 39.64
N PHE A 8 37.20 10.32 38.60
CA PHE A 8 38.47 10.62 37.88
C PHE A 8 38.70 9.82 36.61
N GLY A 9 39.03 10.43 35.49
CA GLY A 9 39.50 11.78 35.23
C GLY A 9 39.63 12.02 33.73
N THR A 10 39.38 13.17 33.36
CA THR A 10 40.14 14.22 32.64
C THR A 10 41.21 13.78 31.64
N GLY A 11 41.15 14.43 30.50
CA GLY A 11 42.34 14.72 29.73
C GLY A 11 42.11 14.92 28.25
N LEU A 12 41.91 16.15 27.90
CA LEU A 12 42.69 17.05 27.03
C LEU A 12 42.45 17.02 25.51
N SER A 13 41.95 18.12 25.11
CA SER A 13 41.99 18.91 23.90
C SER A 13 43.34 18.99 23.12
N PRO A 14 43.43 19.87 22.16
CA PRO A 14 43.22 19.73 20.72
C PRO A 14 44.55 19.95 19.97
N THR A 15 44.67 19.50 18.76
CA THR A 15 45.76 19.93 17.90
C THR A 15 45.23 20.63 16.66
N VAL A 16 45.31 21.91 16.72
CA VAL A 16 45.33 22.85 15.60
C VAL A 16 46.61 22.63 14.80
N TYR A 17 46.52 22.45 13.51
CA TYR A 17 47.61 22.71 12.58
C TYR A 17 47.05 23.42 11.35
N GLY A 18 47.35 24.71 11.33
CA GLY A 18 47.17 25.59 10.20
C GLY A 18 48.37 25.52 9.25
N ARG A 19 48.23 26.23 8.15
CA ARG A 19 49.15 26.63 7.05
C ARG A 19 49.06 25.68 5.85
N ARG A 20 48.95 26.19 4.63
CA ARG A 20 49.48 27.43 4.02
C ARG A 20 48.64 27.81 2.82
N MET A 21 48.39 29.09 2.63
CA MET A 21 48.16 29.71 1.32
C MET A 21 49.50 29.79 0.59
N ASN A 22 49.47 29.53 -0.68
CA ASN A 22 50.31 29.96 -1.79
C ASN A 22 49.95 29.05 -2.96
N GLU A 23 49.78 29.43 -4.20
CA GLU A 23 50.34 30.52 -4.99
C GLU A 23 49.55 30.59 -6.29
N LEU A 24 49.23 31.77 -6.72
CA LEU A 24 48.70 32.03 -8.05
C LEU A 24 49.72 31.65 -9.12
N ALA A 25 49.36 30.83 -10.07
CA ALA A 25 50.06 30.67 -11.33
C ALA A 25 49.35 31.48 -12.44
N PRO A 26 50.10 32.17 -13.31
CA PRO A 26 49.52 33.14 -14.24
C PRO A 26 48.97 32.48 -15.50
N HIS A 27 47.87 33.04 -15.97
CA HIS A 27 47.21 32.63 -17.23
C HIS A 27 48.10 33.02 -18.44
N PRO A 28 48.22 32.13 -19.45
CA PRO A 28 48.85 32.51 -20.72
C PRO A 28 47.93 33.41 -21.54
N THR A 29 48.45 34.57 -21.86
CA THR A 29 47.81 35.51 -22.77
C THR A 29 47.88 35.00 -24.22
N ILE A 30 46.78 34.62 -24.82
CA ILE A 30 46.71 34.28 -26.25
C ILE A 30 46.56 35.55 -27.04
N LYS A 31 47.63 35.93 -27.75
CA LYS A 31 47.60 36.98 -28.77
C LYS A 31 46.85 36.48 -30.01
N ILE A 32 45.68 37.02 -30.27
CA ILE A 32 44.96 36.81 -31.53
C ILE A 32 45.54 37.75 -32.55
N MET A 33 46.27 37.21 -33.52
CA MET A 33 46.64 37.92 -34.73
C MET A 33 45.43 38.00 -35.65
N MET A 34 44.91 39.20 -35.84
CA MET A 34 43.91 39.51 -36.86
C MET A 34 44.54 39.52 -38.23
N ASN A 35 44.11 38.64 -39.10
CA ASN A 35 44.41 38.69 -40.52
C ASN A 35 43.11 39.10 -41.30
N PRO A 36 43.07 40.20 -42.02
CA PRO A 36 41.89 40.62 -42.75
C PRO A 36 41.87 39.97 -44.13
N THR A 37 41.17 38.85 -44.26
CA THR A 37 40.84 38.34 -45.59
C THR A 37 39.30 38.42 -45.74
N VAL A 38 38.91 39.34 -46.60
CA VAL A 38 37.50 39.56 -47.00
C VAL A 38 37.01 38.33 -47.75
N PHE A 39 36.15 37.52 -47.13
CA PHE A 39 35.36 36.54 -47.84
C PHE A 39 33.89 36.95 -47.83
N VAL A 40 33.42 37.32 -49.01
CA VAL A 40 32.00 37.55 -49.29
C VAL A 40 31.29 36.19 -49.21
N LEU A 41 30.64 35.90 -48.10
CA LEU A 41 29.83 34.69 -47.95
C LEU A 41 28.36 35.05 -48.13
N LYS A 42 27.78 34.58 -49.22
CA LYS A 42 26.35 34.66 -49.48
C LYS A 42 25.56 34.08 -48.30
N ALA A 43 24.77 34.93 -47.65
CA ALA A 43 23.88 34.49 -46.56
C ALA A 43 22.76 33.62 -47.16
N VAL A 44 22.87 32.31 -46.99
CA VAL A 44 21.75 31.39 -47.14
C VAL A 44 20.99 31.41 -45.82
N ILE A 45 19.89 32.14 -45.81
CA ILE A 45 18.94 32.11 -44.67
C ILE A 45 18.20 30.77 -44.73
N VAL A 46 18.64 29.78 -43.92
CA VAL A 46 17.87 28.60 -43.64
C VAL A 46 16.88 28.96 -42.55
N PRO A 47 15.57 28.91 -42.78
CA PRO A 47 14.61 29.11 -41.70
C PRO A 47 14.71 27.94 -40.75
N PHE A 48 15.29 28.14 -39.57
CA PHE A 48 15.27 27.22 -38.45
C PHE A 48 13.84 27.21 -37.90
N LEU A 49 13.02 26.29 -38.40
CA LEU A 49 11.72 25.96 -37.83
C LEU A 49 11.98 25.43 -36.43
N LEU A 50 11.89 26.28 -35.40
CA LEU A 50 11.77 25.92 -34.01
C LEU A 50 10.47 25.12 -33.86
N ALA A 51 10.57 23.79 -34.01
CA ALA A 51 9.54 22.92 -33.53
C ALA A 51 9.55 23.03 -31.99
N SER A 52 8.82 24.03 -31.48
CA SER A 52 8.44 24.09 -30.07
C SER A 52 7.54 22.85 -29.80
N SER A 53 8.14 21.77 -29.36
CA SER A 53 7.41 20.66 -28.75
C SER A 53 6.69 21.21 -27.53
N VAL A 54 5.43 21.61 -27.72
CA VAL A 54 4.51 21.92 -26.63
C VAL A 54 4.35 20.62 -25.85
N TRP A 55 5.09 20.49 -24.77
CA TRP A 55 4.78 19.52 -23.72
C TRP A 55 3.44 19.97 -23.13
N ALA A 56 2.35 19.51 -23.72
CA ALA A 56 1.05 19.65 -23.09
C ALA A 56 1.12 18.89 -21.77
N PRO A 57 0.80 19.51 -20.61
CA PRO A 57 0.65 18.79 -19.38
C PRO A 57 -0.41 17.71 -19.62
N ARG A 58 -0.05 16.44 -19.46
CA ARG A 58 -1.02 15.34 -19.49
C ARG A 58 -2.07 15.70 -18.45
N SER A 59 -3.29 15.91 -18.90
CA SER A 59 -4.41 16.36 -18.10
C SER A 59 -4.60 15.42 -16.92
N LEU A 60 -4.38 15.91 -15.70
CA LEU A 60 -4.68 15.20 -14.44
C LEU A 60 -6.14 14.69 -14.39
N LEU A 61 -7.05 15.40 -15.07
CA LEU A 61 -8.44 15.00 -15.24
C LEU A 61 -8.64 13.66 -15.97
N GLY A 62 -7.66 13.18 -16.76
CA GLY A 62 -7.72 11.86 -17.40
C GLY A 62 -7.30 10.70 -16.48
N GLN A 63 -6.49 10.96 -15.48
CA GLN A 63 -5.99 9.92 -14.56
C GLN A 63 -7.04 9.56 -13.51
N ASP A 64 -7.77 10.54 -12.99
CA ASP A 64 -8.87 10.31 -12.04
C ASP A 64 -10.01 9.53 -12.71
N GLY A 65 -10.36 9.87 -13.97
CA GLY A 65 -11.38 9.15 -14.73
C GLY A 65 -11.06 7.67 -14.90
N GLN A 66 -9.83 7.35 -15.29
CA GLN A 66 -9.35 5.97 -15.47
C GLN A 66 -9.30 5.18 -14.15
N ALA A 67 -8.94 5.84 -13.03
CA ALA A 67 -8.94 5.21 -11.73
C ALA A 67 -10.34 4.73 -11.33
N TYR A 68 -11.33 5.61 -11.44
CA TYR A 68 -12.71 5.25 -11.08
C TYR A 68 -13.34 4.25 -12.06
N GLU A 69 -13.02 4.32 -13.35
CA GLU A 69 -13.48 3.33 -14.33
C GLU A 69 -13.00 1.92 -13.93
N ALA A 70 -11.72 1.77 -13.60
CA ALA A 70 -11.17 0.49 -13.17
C ALA A 70 -11.75 0.02 -11.82
N LEU A 71 -11.97 0.94 -10.86
CA LEU A 71 -12.57 0.61 -9.57
C LEU A 71 -14.03 0.17 -9.72
N TYR A 72 -14.82 0.81 -10.58
CA TYR A 72 -16.19 0.40 -10.84
C TYR A 72 -16.25 -0.93 -11.58
N ALA A 73 -15.38 -1.16 -12.57
CA ALA A 73 -15.30 -2.46 -13.24
C ALA A 73 -14.94 -3.60 -12.25
N ALA A 74 -14.04 -3.33 -11.30
CA ALA A 74 -13.76 -4.27 -10.22
C ALA A 74 -14.96 -4.45 -9.28
N SER A 75 -15.63 -3.38 -8.89
CA SER A 75 -16.85 -3.42 -8.08
C SER A 75 -17.91 -4.30 -8.72
N ASP A 76 -18.27 -4.04 -9.97
CA ASP A 76 -19.25 -4.83 -10.73
C ASP A 76 -18.83 -6.30 -10.81
N ARG A 77 -17.53 -6.56 -10.98
CA ARG A 77 -16.99 -7.91 -11.02
C ARG A 77 -17.20 -8.64 -9.70
N TYR A 78 -16.86 -8.01 -8.55
CA TYR A 78 -17.00 -8.62 -7.23
C TYR A 78 -18.46 -8.80 -6.80
N TYR A 79 -19.35 -7.83 -7.09
CA TYR A 79 -20.77 -7.95 -6.79
C TYR A 79 -21.48 -9.02 -7.62
N GLY A 80 -20.98 -9.31 -8.81
CA GLY A 80 -21.51 -10.39 -9.67
C GLY A 80 -21.03 -11.79 -9.29
N LEU A 81 -20.24 -11.97 -8.24
CA LEU A 81 -19.74 -13.27 -7.82
C LEU A 81 -20.58 -13.85 -6.69
N GLU A 82 -20.90 -15.14 -6.77
CA GLU A 82 -21.43 -15.88 -5.63
C GLU A 82 -20.33 -16.29 -4.67
N THR A 83 -19.21 -16.78 -5.22
CA THR A 83 -18.08 -17.29 -4.43
C THR A 83 -16.73 -16.93 -5.06
N LEU A 84 -15.72 -16.72 -4.23
CA LEU A 84 -14.32 -16.58 -4.62
C LEU A 84 -13.42 -17.16 -3.52
N CYS A 85 -12.39 -17.89 -3.92
CA CYS A 85 -11.25 -18.19 -3.06
C CYS A 85 -9.95 -17.83 -3.77
N ALA A 86 -8.93 -17.44 -2.98
CA ALA A 86 -7.59 -17.16 -3.46
C ALA A 86 -6.56 -17.54 -2.39
N HIS A 87 -5.33 -17.80 -2.81
CA HIS A 87 -4.21 -17.79 -1.89
C HIS A 87 -3.78 -16.35 -1.61
N PHE A 88 -3.48 -16.05 -0.36
CA PHE A 88 -2.90 -14.76 0.00
C PHE A 88 -1.52 -14.92 0.62
N ARG A 89 -0.68 -13.93 0.36
CA ARG A 89 0.54 -13.64 1.12
C ARG A 89 0.42 -12.23 1.65
N GLN A 90 0.77 -12.05 2.91
CA GLN A 90 0.71 -10.77 3.59
C GLN A 90 2.04 -10.41 4.23
N GLU A 91 2.40 -9.13 4.16
CA GLU A 91 3.50 -8.55 4.93
C GLU A 91 2.97 -7.34 5.71
N VAL A 92 3.26 -7.31 7.00
CA VAL A 92 2.96 -6.17 7.87
C VAL A 92 4.28 -5.58 8.37
N GLU A 93 4.61 -4.41 7.87
CA GLU A 93 5.78 -3.66 8.28
C GLU A 93 5.43 -2.77 9.48
N LEU A 94 5.97 -3.12 10.64
CA LEU A 94 5.87 -2.33 11.87
C LEU A 94 6.98 -1.30 11.88
N THR A 95 6.76 -0.16 11.23
CA THR A 95 7.78 0.87 10.97
C THR A 95 8.47 1.33 12.24
N LEU A 96 7.71 1.58 13.32
CA LEU A 96 8.26 2.00 14.62
C LEU A 96 9.15 0.93 15.29
N ARG A 97 8.90 -0.34 15.02
CA ARG A 97 9.65 -1.48 15.59
C ARG A 97 10.68 -2.04 14.63
N ARG A 98 10.79 -1.53 13.41
CA ARG A 98 11.68 -2.03 12.34
C ARG A 98 11.57 -3.54 12.13
N ARG A 99 10.36 -4.06 12.20
CA ARG A 99 10.06 -5.49 12.07
C ARG A 99 9.01 -5.69 10.99
N THR A 100 9.21 -6.71 10.17
CA THR A 100 8.21 -7.19 9.21
C THR A 100 7.67 -8.53 9.68
N ILE A 101 6.35 -8.64 9.76
CA ILE A 101 5.63 -9.89 10.03
C ILE A 101 5.14 -10.40 8.68
N ARG A 102 5.36 -11.66 8.39
CA ARG A 102 4.88 -12.33 7.19
C ARG A 102 3.85 -13.36 7.58
N SER A 103 2.86 -13.51 6.73
CA SER A 103 1.83 -14.53 6.87
C SER A 103 1.29 -14.91 5.50
N GLU A 104 0.75 -16.10 5.39
CA GLU A 104 0.12 -16.62 4.18
C GLU A 104 -1.04 -17.56 4.51
N GLY A 105 -1.89 -17.84 3.54
CA GLY A 105 -3.02 -18.70 3.73
C GLY A 105 -4.01 -18.65 2.58
N THR A 106 -5.27 -18.95 2.89
CA THR A 106 -6.38 -18.93 1.94
C THR A 106 -7.42 -17.90 2.38
N VAL A 107 -7.85 -17.08 1.45
CA VAL A 107 -8.99 -16.17 1.62
C VAL A 107 -10.16 -16.68 0.79
N CYS A 108 -11.35 -16.75 1.39
CA CYS A 108 -12.58 -17.09 0.70
C CYS A 108 -13.66 -16.05 1.00
N MET A 109 -14.55 -15.83 0.04
CA MET A 109 -15.77 -15.04 0.21
C MET A 109 -16.95 -15.77 -0.40
N GLN A 110 -18.12 -15.57 0.20
CA GLN A 110 -19.41 -16.00 -0.31
C GLN A 110 -20.41 -14.90 -0.06
N GLN A 111 -21.06 -14.44 -1.13
CA GLN A 111 -22.10 -13.43 -1.01
C GLN A 111 -23.29 -13.96 -0.20
N PRO A 112 -24.01 -13.07 0.53
CA PRO A 112 -23.78 -11.61 0.55
C PRO A 112 -22.70 -11.15 1.56
N ASP A 113 -22.42 -11.92 2.61
CA ASP A 113 -21.81 -11.41 3.85
C ASP A 113 -20.82 -12.37 4.52
N ARG A 114 -20.40 -13.44 3.83
CA ARG A 114 -19.43 -14.40 4.38
C ARG A 114 -18.03 -14.16 3.86
N PHE A 115 -17.07 -14.20 4.78
CA PHE A 115 -15.68 -14.02 4.48
C PHE A 115 -14.82 -14.87 5.43
N SER A 116 -13.71 -15.38 4.93
CA SER A 116 -12.74 -16.15 5.72
C SER A 116 -11.33 -15.85 5.26
N MET A 117 -10.44 -15.61 6.19
CA MET A 117 -8.99 -15.74 6.02
C MET A 117 -8.51 -16.80 6.97
N ASP A 118 -8.03 -17.89 6.41
CA ASP A 118 -7.43 -19.03 7.12
C ASP A 118 -5.92 -19.01 6.85
N TYR A 119 -5.15 -18.85 7.91
CA TYR A 119 -3.71 -18.70 7.81
C TYR A 119 -3.03 -20.08 7.92
N SER A 120 -2.22 -20.42 6.94
CA SER A 120 -1.34 -21.57 6.96
C SER A 120 0.02 -21.28 7.61
N ASP A 121 0.40 -19.99 7.63
CA ASP A 121 1.55 -19.46 8.37
C ASP A 121 1.23 -18.04 8.88
N PRO A 122 1.16 -17.81 10.19
CA PRO A 122 1.18 -18.83 11.28
C PRO A 122 -0.08 -19.70 11.27
N ASP A 123 0.10 -21.00 11.47
CA ASP A 123 -1.00 -21.98 11.46
C ASP A 123 -2.00 -21.74 12.61
N GLY A 124 -3.29 -21.85 12.29
CA GLY A 124 -4.39 -21.71 13.22
C GLY A 124 -4.88 -20.28 13.46
N ASP A 125 -4.21 -19.24 12.96
CA ASP A 125 -4.76 -17.90 12.95
C ASP A 125 -5.93 -17.83 11.96
N VAL A 126 -7.06 -17.20 12.35
CA VAL A 126 -8.23 -17.05 11.48
C VAL A 126 -8.91 -15.71 11.66
N LEU A 127 -9.50 -15.23 10.56
CA LEU A 127 -10.49 -14.16 10.52
C LEU A 127 -11.71 -14.68 9.77
N ILE A 128 -12.86 -14.84 10.43
CA ILE A 128 -14.07 -15.38 9.83
C ILE A 128 -15.23 -14.41 10.05
N VAL A 129 -15.96 -14.13 8.99
CA VAL A 129 -17.24 -13.42 9.02
C VAL A 129 -18.32 -14.42 8.60
N ASP A 130 -19.21 -14.74 9.53
CA ASP A 130 -20.24 -15.79 9.35
C ASP A 130 -21.61 -15.26 8.86
N GLY A 131 -21.71 -13.93 8.73
CA GLY A 131 -22.93 -13.21 8.38
C GLY A 131 -23.56 -12.48 9.58
N GLU A 132 -23.24 -12.86 10.80
CA GLU A 132 -23.71 -12.24 12.03
C GLU A 132 -22.56 -11.56 12.80
N PHE A 133 -21.43 -12.26 12.89
CA PHE A 133 -20.23 -11.82 13.59
C PHE A 133 -18.99 -11.91 12.71
N ALA A 134 -18.05 -11.02 12.99
CA ALA A 134 -16.66 -11.15 12.58
C ALA A 134 -15.85 -11.70 13.78
N TRP A 135 -15.24 -12.84 13.58
CA TRP A 135 -14.44 -13.55 14.55
C TRP A 135 -12.96 -13.43 14.19
N ARG A 136 -12.14 -13.05 15.15
CA ARG A 136 -10.68 -13.10 15.02
C ARG A 136 -10.09 -13.96 16.14
N PHE A 137 -9.38 -14.98 15.74
CA PHE A 137 -8.61 -15.82 16.65
C PHE A 137 -7.18 -15.91 16.13
N ASN A 138 -6.23 -15.48 16.94
CA ASN A 138 -4.81 -15.49 16.60
C ASN A 138 -4.02 -16.23 17.69
N PRO A 139 -4.08 -17.56 17.73
CA PRO A 139 -3.35 -18.36 18.71
C PRO A 139 -1.83 -18.18 18.65
N SER A 140 -1.30 -17.76 17.50
CA SER A 140 0.11 -17.38 17.37
C SER A 140 0.52 -16.20 18.26
N ILE A 141 -0.45 -15.38 18.71
CA ILE A 141 -0.24 -14.21 19.58
C ILE A 141 -0.78 -14.48 20.98
N ASP A 142 -2.04 -14.90 21.07
CA ASP A 142 -2.75 -15.24 22.31
C ASP A 142 -3.76 -16.36 22.05
N ASP A 143 -3.47 -17.54 22.52
CA ASP A 143 -4.28 -18.75 22.35
C ASP A 143 -5.52 -18.80 23.28
N LYS A 144 -5.69 -17.80 24.15
CA LYS A 144 -6.78 -17.73 25.13
C LYS A 144 -7.83 -16.67 24.80
N GLN A 145 -7.59 -15.83 23.80
CA GLN A 145 -8.48 -14.75 23.46
C GLN A 145 -9.05 -14.89 22.05
N VAL A 146 -10.37 -14.77 21.94
CA VAL A 146 -11.11 -14.62 20.69
C VAL A 146 -11.73 -13.22 20.67
N ILE A 147 -11.55 -12.46 19.60
CA ILE A 147 -12.22 -11.18 19.40
C ILE A 147 -13.47 -11.42 18.54
N ARG A 148 -14.60 -10.85 18.96
CA ARG A 148 -15.86 -10.90 18.24
C ARG A 148 -16.40 -9.49 18.03
N CYS A 149 -16.79 -9.18 16.79
CA CYS A 149 -17.49 -7.94 16.45
C CYS A 149 -18.80 -8.26 15.75
N SER A 150 -19.91 -7.56 16.06
CA SER A 150 -21.14 -7.65 15.30
C SER A 150 -20.97 -7.03 13.90
N VAL A 151 -21.53 -7.69 12.90
CA VAL A 151 -21.58 -7.18 11.53
C VAL A 151 -22.52 -5.97 11.42
N GLU A 152 -23.63 -5.99 12.16
CA GLU A 152 -24.65 -4.92 12.15
C GLU A 152 -24.14 -3.60 12.75
N GLY A 153 -23.22 -3.66 13.69
CA GLY A 153 -22.59 -2.48 14.32
C GLY A 153 -21.55 -1.75 13.45
N GLY A 154 -21.34 -2.17 12.20
CA GLY A 154 -20.35 -1.57 11.29
C GLY A 154 -18.91 -1.92 11.61
N GLY A 155 -18.66 -2.61 12.72
CA GLY A 155 -17.29 -2.92 13.20
C GLY A 155 -16.62 -4.13 12.57
N GLY A 156 -17.33 -4.97 11.82
CA GLY A 156 -16.74 -6.23 11.35
C GLY A 156 -17.25 -6.76 10.02
N GLY A 157 -18.32 -6.20 9.49
CA GLY A 157 -19.10 -6.84 8.42
C GLY A 157 -18.73 -6.50 6.99
N ASN A 158 -17.84 -5.58 6.80
CA ASN A 158 -17.42 -5.29 5.44
C ASN A 158 -16.39 -6.32 5.00
N ASN A 159 -16.79 -7.15 4.05
CA ASN A 159 -15.89 -7.91 3.22
C ASN A 159 -14.69 -7.02 2.88
N PHE A 160 -13.47 -7.51 3.12
CA PHE A 160 -12.23 -6.78 2.87
C PHE A 160 -12.20 -6.06 1.50
N PHE A 161 -12.77 -6.68 0.47
CA PHE A 161 -12.85 -6.11 -0.87
C PHE A 161 -13.83 -4.93 -0.95
N SER A 162 -14.97 -5.00 -0.24
CA SER A 162 -15.98 -3.94 -0.22
C SER A 162 -15.42 -2.63 0.36
N THR A 163 -14.43 -2.72 1.25
CA THR A 163 -13.74 -1.54 1.79
C THR A 163 -13.24 -0.61 0.69
N PHE A 164 -12.76 -1.15 -0.43
CA PHE A 164 -12.17 -0.38 -1.52
C PHE A 164 -13.11 -0.20 -2.71
N LEU A 165 -14.08 -1.09 -2.88
CA LEU A 165 -14.92 -1.17 -4.08
C LEU A 165 -16.31 -0.57 -3.89
N ASP A 166 -16.79 -0.42 -2.64
CA ASP A 166 -18.09 0.18 -2.38
C ASP A 166 -18.04 1.70 -2.54
N ASN A 167 -18.81 2.19 -3.51
CA ASN A 167 -18.93 3.62 -3.80
C ASN A 167 -17.60 4.38 -3.76
N PRO A 168 -16.58 3.94 -4.54
CA PRO A 168 -15.21 4.43 -4.41
C PRO A 168 -15.11 5.94 -4.61
N ARG A 169 -15.93 6.53 -5.49
CA ARG A 169 -15.93 7.98 -5.75
C ARG A 169 -16.40 8.81 -4.55
N ALA A 170 -17.31 8.29 -3.75
CA ALA A 170 -17.76 8.99 -2.56
C ALA A 170 -16.72 8.92 -1.42
N ARG A 171 -16.00 7.80 -1.35
CA ARG A 171 -15.12 7.49 -0.21
C ARG A 171 -13.67 7.92 -0.41
N PHE A 172 -13.18 7.91 -1.65
CA PHE A 172 -11.76 8.13 -1.94
C PHE A 172 -11.53 9.20 -3.00
N GLU A 173 -10.40 9.87 -2.88
CA GLU A 173 -9.71 10.46 -4.02
C GLU A 173 -8.86 9.36 -4.63
N ALA A 174 -9.05 9.09 -5.93
CA ALA A 174 -8.40 8.00 -6.62
C ALA A 174 -7.55 8.52 -7.78
N VAL A 175 -6.30 8.08 -7.86
CA VAL A 175 -5.35 8.45 -8.92
C VAL A 175 -4.85 7.19 -9.59
N HIS A 176 -4.96 7.12 -10.92
CA HIS A 176 -4.37 6.05 -11.71
C HIS A 176 -2.88 6.32 -11.93
N GLU A 177 -2.02 5.58 -11.26
CA GLU A 177 -0.55 5.74 -11.35
C GLU A 177 0.09 5.01 -12.54
N GLY A 178 -0.72 4.31 -13.34
CA GLY A 178 -0.25 3.58 -14.51
C GLY A 178 -0.62 2.10 -14.46
N ARG A 179 0.10 1.33 -15.29
CA ARG A 179 -0.02 -0.13 -15.33
C ARG A 179 1.35 -0.74 -15.09
N GLU A 180 1.40 -1.78 -14.28
CA GLU A 180 2.65 -2.48 -14.00
C GLU A 180 2.44 -4.00 -13.91
N PRO A 181 3.47 -4.82 -14.13
CA PRO A 181 3.41 -6.25 -13.90
C PRO A 181 3.11 -6.54 -12.43
N MET A 182 2.09 -7.38 -12.17
CA MET A 182 1.73 -7.80 -10.82
C MET A 182 1.23 -9.24 -10.87
N GLY A 183 1.91 -10.15 -10.14
CA GLY A 183 1.58 -11.57 -10.22
C GLY A 183 1.77 -12.15 -11.63
N GLU A 184 0.76 -12.83 -12.14
CA GLU A 184 0.80 -13.48 -13.46
C GLU A 184 0.37 -12.57 -14.62
N GLY A 185 0.18 -11.26 -14.37
CA GLY A 185 -0.31 -10.36 -15.41
C GLY A 185 0.05 -8.90 -15.19
N VAL A 186 -0.68 -8.04 -15.88
CA VAL A 186 -0.56 -6.58 -15.77
C VAL A 186 -1.75 -6.05 -14.99
N SER A 187 -1.50 -5.15 -14.06
CA SER A 187 -2.53 -4.53 -13.24
C SER A 187 -2.49 -3.02 -13.36
N HIS A 188 -3.67 -2.40 -13.27
CA HIS A 188 -3.82 -0.99 -13.00
C HIS A 188 -3.34 -0.73 -11.57
N LYS A 189 -2.48 0.24 -11.38
CA LYS A 189 -2.06 0.72 -10.08
C LYS A 189 -2.84 1.98 -9.73
N ILE A 190 -3.62 1.92 -8.66
CA ILE A 190 -4.53 2.98 -8.25
C ILE A 190 -4.22 3.39 -6.81
N ALA A 191 -3.80 4.63 -6.63
CA ALA A 191 -3.63 5.21 -5.31
C ALA A 191 -4.97 5.77 -4.81
N LEU A 192 -5.28 5.48 -3.54
CA LEU A 192 -6.50 5.88 -2.85
C LEU A 192 -6.18 6.68 -1.61
N THR A 193 -6.82 7.84 -1.47
CA THR A 193 -6.77 8.66 -0.25
C THR A 193 -8.19 8.83 0.26
N PRO A 194 -8.50 8.46 1.52
CA PRO A 194 -9.81 8.68 2.11
C PRO A 194 -10.19 10.17 2.08
N LYS A 195 -11.42 10.49 1.68
CA LYS A 195 -11.92 11.88 1.64
C LYS A 195 -12.25 12.45 3.01
N GLU A 196 -12.61 11.58 3.93
CA GLU A 196 -12.94 11.96 5.31
C GLU A 196 -12.00 11.24 6.28
N THR A 197 -11.39 12.00 7.16
CA THR A 197 -10.61 11.50 8.29
C THR A 197 -11.52 11.41 9.50
N GLY A 198 -11.81 10.20 9.97
CA GLY A 198 -12.62 9.97 11.16
C GLY A 198 -13.93 9.20 10.97
N GLY A 199 -14.16 8.63 9.76
CA GLY A 199 -15.25 7.69 9.52
C GLY A 199 -14.79 6.22 9.63
N ALA A 200 -15.54 5.31 9.02
CA ALA A 200 -15.28 3.85 9.02
C ALA A 200 -13.97 3.41 8.31
N VAL A 201 -13.11 4.34 7.91
CA VAL A 201 -11.85 4.07 7.20
C VAL A 201 -10.68 4.38 8.12
N GLU A 202 -10.04 3.34 8.64
CA GLU A 202 -8.94 3.43 9.61
C GLU A 202 -7.55 3.46 8.95
N PHE A 203 -7.43 3.96 7.73
CA PHE A 203 -6.12 4.06 7.06
C PHE A 203 -5.90 5.45 6.45
N ARG A 204 -4.63 5.81 6.29
CA ARG A 204 -4.19 7.09 5.73
C ARG A 204 -4.20 7.07 4.19
N SER A 205 -3.76 5.99 3.61
CA SER A 205 -3.72 5.77 2.16
C SER A 205 -3.70 4.30 1.82
N ALA A 206 -4.13 3.97 0.62
CA ALA A 206 -4.00 2.63 0.08
C ALA A 206 -3.56 2.68 -1.39
N VAL A 207 -2.97 1.60 -1.87
CA VAL A 207 -2.75 1.34 -3.28
C VAL A 207 -3.41 0.01 -3.62
N VAL A 208 -4.22 0.01 -4.68
CA VAL A 208 -4.93 -1.18 -5.17
C VAL A 208 -4.38 -1.53 -6.55
N TRP A 209 -4.04 -2.79 -6.75
CA TRP A 209 -3.68 -3.33 -8.07
C TRP A 209 -4.84 -4.16 -8.59
N LEU A 210 -5.42 -3.71 -9.71
CA LEU A 210 -6.54 -4.37 -10.39
C LEU A 210 -6.04 -4.98 -11.70
N HIS A 211 -6.18 -6.29 -11.85
CA HIS A 211 -5.78 -6.98 -13.07
C HIS A 211 -6.55 -6.44 -14.29
N VAL A 212 -5.83 -6.11 -15.35
CA VAL A 212 -6.38 -5.38 -16.52
C VAL A 212 -7.54 -6.14 -17.19
N ASP A 213 -7.44 -7.47 -17.30
CA ASP A 213 -8.42 -8.26 -18.04
C ASP A 213 -9.54 -8.83 -17.16
N SER A 214 -9.22 -9.20 -15.90
CA SER A 214 -10.19 -9.86 -15.01
C SER A 214 -10.85 -8.94 -14.00
N ASN A 215 -10.32 -7.74 -13.81
CA ASN A 215 -10.73 -6.75 -12.81
C ASN A 215 -10.65 -7.25 -11.36
N PHE A 216 -9.89 -8.33 -11.10
CA PHE A 216 -9.65 -8.76 -9.73
C PHE A 216 -8.55 -7.96 -9.07
N ILE A 217 -8.66 -7.77 -7.77
CA ILE A 217 -7.58 -7.27 -6.93
C ILE A 217 -6.49 -8.34 -6.89
N THR A 218 -5.29 -7.98 -7.33
CA THR A 218 -4.11 -8.86 -7.29
C THR A 218 -3.16 -8.49 -6.16
N ALA A 219 -3.18 -7.22 -5.75
CA ALA A 219 -2.43 -6.76 -4.59
C ALA A 219 -3.08 -5.54 -3.95
N LEU A 220 -2.76 -5.35 -2.68
CA LEU A 220 -3.12 -4.18 -1.88
C LEU A 220 -1.93 -3.74 -1.05
N GLU A 221 -1.72 -2.43 -0.93
CA GLU A 221 -0.89 -1.82 0.10
C GLU A 221 -1.76 -0.86 0.89
N ILE A 222 -1.75 -0.97 2.20
CA ILE A 222 -2.50 -0.10 3.11
C ILE A 222 -1.50 0.50 4.09
N ARG A 223 -1.50 1.82 4.19
CA ARG A 223 -0.78 2.56 5.22
C ARG A 223 -1.78 3.04 6.25
N ASP A 224 -1.70 2.50 7.45
CA ASP A 224 -2.58 2.89 8.54
C ASP A 224 -2.17 4.23 9.19
N THR A 225 -2.98 4.69 10.13
CA THR A 225 -2.73 5.93 10.87
C THR A 225 -1.52 5.85 11.80
N ASN A 226 -1.06 4.64 12.16
CA ASN A 226 0.10 4.37 13.00
C ASN A 226 1.38 4.10 12.20
N GLU A 227 1.39 4.47 10.91
CA GLU A 227 2.51 4.27 9.99
C GLU A 227 2.88 2.79 9.74
N GLN A 228 2.02 1.85 10.08
CA GLN A 228 2.18 0.47 9.66
C GLN A 228 1.84 0.34 8.18
N ILE A 229 2.59 -0.48 7.47
CA ILE A 229 2.32 -0.78 6.07
C ILE A 229 1.94 -2.24 5.97
N ARG A 230 0.74 -2.49 5.48
CA ARG A 230 0.26 -3.83 5.19
C ARG A 230 0.21 -4.03 3.70
N ARG A 231 0.89 -5.06 3.21
CA ARG A 231 0.85 -5.49 1.81
C ARG A 231 0.20 -6.86 1.74
N LEU A 232 -0.70 -7.02 0.81
CA LEU A 232 -1.40 -8.27 0.54
C LEU A 232 -1.29 -8.57 -0.95
N TRP A 233 -0.92 -9.80 -1.29
CA TRP A 233 -0.93 -10.31 -2.66
C TRP A 233 -1.89 -11.48 -2.74
N LEU A 234 -2.67 -11.51 -3.83
CA LEU A 234 -3.63 -12.56 -4.12
C LEU A 234 -3.20 -13.33 -5.35
N THR A 235 -3.17 -14.63 -5.26
CA THR A 235 -2.82 -15.55 -6.35
C THR A 235 -3.83 -16.69 -6.39
N ASN A 236 -3.85 -17.46 -7.49
CA ASN A 236 -4.77 -18.60 -7.63
C ASN A 236 -6.24 -18.22 -7.37
N ILE A 237 -6.69 -17.10 -7.92
CA ILE A 237 -8.08 -16.66 -7.75
C ILE A 237 -9.02 -17.62 -8.49
N ARG A 238 -9.93 -18.24 -7.74
CA ARG A 238 -10.95 -19.17 -8.25
C ARG A 238 -12.31 -18.64 -7.90
N VAL A 239 -13.22 -18.60 -8.87
CA VAL A 239 -14.57 -18.06 -8.73
C VAL A 239 -15.63 -19.10 -9.08
N GLY A 240 -16.84 -18.95 -8.56
CA GLY A 240 -17.95 -19.87 -8.83
C GLY A 240 -17.69 -21.29 -8.34
N ILE A 241 -16.85 -21.45 -7.32
CA ILE A 241 -16.52 -22.76 -6.73
C ILE A 241 -17.47 -23.04 -5.55
N GLU A 242 -17.74 -24.32 -5.32
CA GLU A 242 -18.40 -24.75 -4.09
C GLU A 242 -17.45 -24.60 -2.91
N ILE A 243 -17.89 -23.88 -1.87
CA ILE A 243 -17.12 -23.67 -0.64
C ILE A 243 -17.85 -24.42 0.49
N PRO A 244 -17.16 -25.32 1.21
CA PRO A 244 -17.73 -26.00 2.36
C PRO A 244 -18.22 -24.99 3.43
N ARG A 245 -19.35 -25.29 4.08
CA ARG A 245 -19.96 -24.34 5.03
C ARG A 245 -19.12 -24.07 6.27
N ASP A 246 -18.29 -25.01 6.67
CA ASP A 246 -17.35 -24.93 7.80
C ASP A 246 -16.26 -23.87 7.59
N VAL A 247 -15.93 -23.54 6.34
CA VAL A 247 -14.99 -22.45 6.01
C VAL A 247 -15.44 -21.09 6.58
N PHE A 248 -16.75 -20.90 6.73
CA PHE A 248 -17.35 -19.67 7.26
C PHE A 248 -17.95 -19.84 8.65
N HIS A 249 -17.61 -20.92 9.35
CA HIS A 249 -18.14 -21.21 10.67
C HIS A 249 -17.02 -21.29 11.69
N PHE A 250 -17.09 -20.46 12.72
CA PHE A 250 -16.10 -20.44 13.78
C PHE A 250 -16.71 -20.83 15.12
N VAL A 251 -16.09 -21.78 15.78
CA VAL A 251 -16.43 -22.16 17.17
C VAL A 251 -15.23 -21.84 18.04
N PRO A 252 -15.38 -20.92 19.02
CA PRO A 252 -14.29 -20.61 19.94
C PRO A 252 -13.77 -21.89 20.63
N PRO A 253 -12.45 -22.13 20.62
CA PRO A 253 -11.88 -23.27 21.30
C PRO A 253 -12.20 -23.29 22.80
N GLY A 254 -12.31 -24.49 23.39
CA GLY A 254 -12.57 -24.63 24.80
C GLY A 254 -11.49 -23.94 25.66
N GLY A 255 -11.92 -23.14 26.62
CA GLY A 255 -11.01 -22.41 27.51
C GLY A 255 -10.58 -21.05 27.01
N THR A 256 -11.05 -20.62 25.83
CA THR A 256 -10.84 -19.25 25.33
C THR A 256 -11.84 -18.28 25.93
N HIS A 257 -11.43 -17.02 26.05
CA HIS A 257 -12.28 -15.89 26.44
C HIS A 257 -12.70 -15.13 25.18
N VAL A 258 -14.01 -14.98 24.97
CA VAL A 258 -14.55 -14.16 23.88
C VAL A 258 -14.65 -12.72 24.35
N PHE A 259 -13.90 -11.84 23.71
CA PHE A 259 -13.86 -10.41 23.97
C PHE A 259 -14.55 -9.64 22.86
N THR A 260 -15.49 -8.78 23.20
CA THR A 260 -16.15 -7.86 22.28
C THR A 260 -15.63 -6.44 22.59
N PRO A 261 -14.80 -5.85 21.70
CA PRO A 261 -14.31 -4.49 21.90
C PRO A 261 -15.44 -3.47 21.92
N PRO A 262 -15.28 -2.31 22.59
CA PRO A 262 -16.20 -1.19 22.46
C PRO A 262 -16.39 -0.78 21.00
N GLY A 263 -17.64 -0.57 20.58
CA GLY A 263 -17.99 -0.28 19.17
C GLY A 263 -18.19 -1.53 18.28
N CYS A 264 -17.95 -2.72 18.82
CA CYS A 264 -18.24 -4.01 18.15
C CYS A 264 -19.53 -4.66 18.67
N GLU A 265 -20.26 -3.99 19.53
CA GLU A 265 -21.55 -4.42 20.06
C GLU A 265 -22.62 -4.11 19.02
N GLY A 266 -23.50 -5.08 18.70
CA GLY A 266 -24.65 -4.92 17.80
C GLY A 266 -25.84 -4.27 18.49
#